data_e2f3f00280feab5daa2ce7710f7d4783
#
_entry.id   e2f3f00280feab5daa2ce7710f7d4783
#
_cell.length_a   1.000
_cell.length_b   1.000
_cell.length_c   1.000
_cell.angle_alpha   90.00
_cell.angle_beta   90.00
_cell.angle_gamma   90.00
#
_symmetry.space_group_name_H-M   'P 1'
#
loop_
_entity.id
_entity.type
_entity.pdbx_description
1 polymer ?
#
loop_
_entity_poly.entity_id
_entity_poly.type
_entity_poly.pdbx_seq_one_letter_code
_entity_poly.pdbx_strand_id
1 'polypeptide(L)'
;MNVQKSTRFIGIKVGKSNYSKNELNETKLPVRVIAQTAKTRSGWDTVLEGTEFKTTLAGADIQAGVGEKARVDAKIILKGIVNRIQSEEKLETNSTVWQKQAGRGSTIETLKLPSFESPTPPKLSAPGGYIVDIPKGNLKTEIEKLSKQPEYAYLKQLQVAKNVNWNQVQLAYDKWDYKQEGLTRAGAAIIALAVTVVTAGAGVGAALGLNGAAAAAADAAFASLASQASVSLINNKGDVGKTLKELGRSRTVKNLVVAAATAGVSNKLGASSLATWSETPWVNNLNVNLANAGSAALINTAVNGGSLKDNLEANILAALVNTAHGEAASKIKQLDQHYIAHKVAHAVAGCAA
;
A
#
# COMPACT_ATOMS: atom_id res chain seq x y z
N MET A 1 -4.73 -2.15 19.60
CA MET A 1 -3.51 -1.83 20.38
C MET A 1 -2.55 -1.05 19.50
N ASN A 2 -2.11 0.10 19.93
CA ASN A 2 -1.14 0.92 19.21
C ASN A 2 0.09 1.13 20.09
N VAL A 3 1.27 0.80 19.57
CA VAL A 3 2.54 0.98 20.29
C VAL A 3 3.47 1.80 19.42
N GLN A 4 4.00 2.90 19.98
CA GLN A 4 5.02 3.74 19.36
C GLN A 4 6.33 3.61 20.13
N LYS A 5 7.41 3.36 19.40
CA LYS A 5 8.78 3.40 19.95
C LYS A 5 9.62 4.37 19.13
N SER A 6 10.48 5.14 19.79
CA SER A 6 11.43 6.02 19.11
C SER A 6 12.85 5.62 19.49
N THR A 7 13.75 5.60 18.51
CA THR A 7 15.17 5.37 18.70
C THR A 7 15.89 6.71 18.65
N ARG A 8 16.75 6.99 19.64
CA ARG A 8 17.58 8.20 19.69
C ARG A 8 19.05 7.83 19.66
N PHE A 9 19.85 8.63 18.96
CA PHE A 9 21.30 8.54 18.94
C PHE A 9 21.88 9.92 19.30
N ILE A 10 22.71 9.99 20.34
CA ILE A 10 23.29 11.25 20.88
C ILE A 10 22.17 12.31 21.13
N GLY A 11 21.03 11.90 21.72
CA GLY A 11 19.90 12.79 21.98
C GLY A 11 19.01 13.11 20.76
N ILE A 12 19.45 12.82 19.55
CA ILE A 12 18.71 13.07 18.30
C ILE A 12 17.81 11.87 17.98
N LYS A 13 16.56 12.14 17.61
CA LYS A 13 15.63 11.08 17.20
C LYS A 13 15.99 10.59 15.80
N VAL A 14 16.55 9.39 15.71
CA VAL A 14 17.03 8.79 14.45
C VAL A 14 16.08 7.75 13.87
N GLY A 15 15.04 7.35 14.61
CA GLY A 15 14.08 6.39 14.12
C GLY A 15 12.75 6.40 14.91
N LYS A 16 11.71 5.93 14.26
CA LYS A 16 10.36 5.73 14.80
C LYS A 16 9.84 4.38 14.36
N SER A 17 9.28 3.62 15.30
CA SER A 17 8.55 2.40 15.01
C SER A 17 7.13 2.52 15.54
N ASN A 18 6.17 2.25 14.67
CA ASN A 18 4.74 2.20 14.99
C ASN A 18 4.26 0.77 14.78
N TYR A 19 3.61 0.21 15.76
CA TYR A 19 2.87 -1.03 15.63
C TYR A 19 1.40 -0.75 15.93
N SER A 20 0.52 -1.20 15.06
CA SER A 20 -0.92 -1.16 15.29
C SER A 20 -1.52 -2.54 15.06
N LYS A 21 -2.44 -2.92 15.94
CA LYS A 21 -3.26 -4.11 15.82
C LYS A 21 -4.71 -3.72 16.03
N ASN A 22 -5.54 -3.99 15.04
CA ASN A 22 -6.97 -3.78 15.07
C ASN A 22 -7.66 -5.14 14.92
N GLU A 23 -8.63 -5.41 15.77
CA GLU A 23 -9.49 -6.58 15.67
C GLU A 23 -10.94 -6.11 15.78
N LEU A 24 -11.76 -6.54 14.84
CA LEU A 24 -13.19 -6.35 14.84
C LEU A 24 -13.86 -7.72 14.83
N ASN A 25 -14.71 -7.96 15.80
CA ASN A 25 -15.54 -9.15 15.87
C ASN A 25 -17.01 -8.72 15.92
N GLU A 26 -17.67 -8.85 14.78
CA GLU A 26 -19.10 -8.60 14.64
C GLU A 26 -19.83 -9.92 14.73
N THR A 27 -20.42 -10.17 15.90
CA THR A 27 -21.25 -11.35 16.14
C THR A 27 -22.69 -10.89 16.32
N LYS A 28 -23.54 -11.26 15.35
CA LYS A 28 -24.99 -11.08 15.48
C LYS A 28 -25.56 -12.13 16.42
N LEU A 29 -26.29 -11.68 17.40
CA LEU A 29 -26.94 -12.56 18.37
C LEU A 29 -28.19 -13.18 17.74
N PRO A 30 -28.34 -14.52 17.79
CA PRO A 30 -29.56 -15.18 17.35
C PRO A 30 -30.70 -14.98 18.35
N VAL A 31 -31.92 -15.02 17.85
CA VAL A 31 -33.07 -15.24 18.72
C VAL A 31 -33.07 -16.68 19.16
N ARG A 32 -33.18 -16.94 20.47
CA ARG A 32 -33.18 -18.30 21.05
C ARG A 32 -34.55 -18.66 21.59
N VAL A 33 -35.04 -19.80 21.20
CA VAL A 33 -36.27 -20.42 21.72
C VAL A 33 -35.89 -21.70 22.44
N ILE A 34 -35.97 -21.70 23.78
CA ILE A 34 -35.65 -22.85 24.64
C ILE A 34 -36.95 -23.29 25.30
N ALA A 35 -37.43 -24.48 24.98
CA ALA A 35 -38.71 -25.00 25.45
C ALA A 35 -38.77 -26.52 25.41
N GLN A 36 -39.79 -27.11 26.00
CA GLN A 36 -40.07 -28.52 25.80
C GLN A 36 -40.59 -28.80 24.37
N THR A 37 -41.45 -27.92 23.88
CA THR A 37 -41.97 -27.93 22.52
C THR A 37 -42.08 -26.50 22.03
N ALA A 38 -41.90 -26.26 20.73
CA ALA A 38 -42.09 -24.97 20.09
C ALA A 38 -43.06 -25.08 18.92
N LYS A 39 -44.08 -24.22 18.89
CA LYS A 39 -45.05 -24.15 17.80
C LYS A 39 -45.18 -22.70 17.30
N THR A 40 -45.00 -22.51 16.02
CA THR A 40 -45.20 -21.21 15.36
C THR A 40 -46.26 -21.34 14.29
N ARG A 41 -47.27 -20.47 14.31
CA ARG A 41 -48.32 -20.43 13.31
C ARG A 41 -48.51 -18.99 12.81
N SER A 42 -48.47 -18.82 11.51
CA SER A 42 -48.63 -17.52 10.88
C SER A 42 -49.60 -17.67 9.70
N GLY A 43 -50.47 -16.69 9.51
CA GLY A 43 -51.33 -16.60 8.31
C GLY A 43 -50.53 -16.11 7.08
N TRP A 44 -49.35 -15.56 7.30
CA TRP A 44 -48.47 -14.96 6.32
C TRP A 44 -47.10 -15.66 6.31
N ASP A 45 -46.13 -15.06 5.64
CA ASP A 45 -44.77 -15.59 5.66
C ASP A 45 -44.21 -15.67 7.10
N THR A 46 -43.44 -16.68 7.37
CA THR A 46 -42.69 -16.84 8.62
C THR A 46 -41.21 -16.70 8.33
N VAL A 47 -40.58 -15.68 8.91
CA VAL A 47 -39.14 -15.43 8.74
C VAL A 47 -38.40 -15.86 10.00
N LEU A 48 -37.46 -16.77 9.85
CA LEU A 48 -36.52 -17.20 10.89
C LEU A 48 -35.13 -16.71 10.52
N GLU A 49 -34.66 -15.63 11.14
CA GLU A 49 -33.36 -15.05 10.86
C GLU A 49 -32.37 -15.48 11.95
N GLY A 50 -31.47 -16.41 11.64
CA GLY A 50 -30.48 -16.96 12.57
C GLY A 50 -31.08 -17.57 13.86
N THR A 51 -32.38 -17.88 13.85
CA THR A 51 -33.12 -18.32 15.04
C THR A 51 -32.68 -19.71 15.48
N GLU A 52 -32.38 -19.84 16.77
CA GLU A 52 -31.99 -21.12 17.41
C GLU A 52 -33.19 -21.71 18.17
N PHE A 53 -33.64 -22.89 17.78
CA PHE A 53 -34.63 -23.67 18.54
C PHE A 53 -33.91 -24.79 19.29
N LYS A 54 -34.07 -24.81 20.59
CA LYS A 54 -33.63 -25.91 21.46
C LYS A 54 -34.84 -26.47 22.18
N THR A 55 -35.32 -27.63 21.74
CA THR A 55 -36.50 -28.27 22.32
C THR A 55 -36.15 -29.65 22.86
N THR A 56 -36.79 -30.05 23.99
CA THR A 56 -36.40 -31.25 24.74
C THR A 56 -37.33 -32.44 24.52
N LEU A 57 -38.58 -32.23 24.06
CA LEU A 57 -39.55 -33.31 23.84
C LEU A 57 -39.79 -33.61 22.39
N ALA A 58 -39.90 -32.58 21.54
CA ALA A 58 -40.17 -32.78 20.13
C ALA A 58 -39.55 -31.66 19.28
N GLY A 59 -39.34 -31.89 17.98
CA GLY A 59 -38.93 -30.87 17.04
C GLY A 59 -39.92 -29.71 16.95
N ALA A 60 -39.40 -28.51 16.61
CA ALA A 60 -40.23 -27.33 16.43
C ALA A 60 -41.26 -27.57 15.28
N ASP A 61 -42.50 -27.13 15.48
CA ASP A 61 -43.59 -27.16 14.49
C ASP A 61 -43.84 -25.75 13.97
N ILE A 62 -43.35 -25.45 12.78
CA ILE A 62 -43.41 -24.13 12.15
C ILE A 62 -44.34 -24.19 10.95
N GLN A 63 -45.41 -23.40 11.00
CA GLN A 63 -46.43 -23.39 9.95
C GLN A 63 -46.71 -21.95 9.49
N ALA A 64 -46.56 -21.70 8.18
CA ALA A 64 -46.98 -20.47 7.50
C ALA A 64 -48.24 -20.73 6.69
N GLY A 65 -49.02 -19.69 6.46
CA GLY A 65 -50.25 -19.79 5.65
C GLY A 65 -51.37 -20.55 6.37
N VAL A 66 -51.54 -20.42 7.68
CA VAL A 66 -52.59 -21.08 8.47
C VAL A 66 -53.50 -20.04 9.15
N GLY A 67 -54.81 -20.32 9.20
CA GLY A 67 -55.84 -19.43 9.76
C GLY A 67 -56.84 -18.89 8.71
N GLU A 68 -57.91 -18.24 9.16
CA GLU A 68 -59.00 -17.80 8.30
C GLU A 68 -58.61 -16.79 7.21
N LYS A 69 -57.60 -15.96 7.47
CA LYS A 69 -57.05 -14.97 6.52
C LYS A 69 -55.66 -15.34 6.02
N ALA A 70 -55.40 -16.63 5.94
CA ALA A 70 -54.11 -17.12 5.52
C ALA A 70 -53.85 -16.88 4.03
N ARG A 71 -52.60 -16.56 3.70
CA ARG A 71 -52.16 -16.47 2.30
C ARG A 71 -51.82 -17.86 1.77
N VAL A 72 -52.36 -18.16 0.59
CA VAL A 72 -52.11 -19.42 -0.10
C VAL A 72 -50.69 -19.57 -0.66
N ASP A 73 -49.95 -18.46 -0.76
CA ASP A 73 -48.58 -18.37 -1.22
C ASP A 73 -47.57 -18.08 -0.08
N ALA A 74 -48.02 -18.17 1.18
CA ALA A 74 -47.18 -17.92 2.36
C ALA A 74 -45.99 -18.88 2.43
N LYS A 75 -44.84 -18.36 2.74
CA LYS A 75 -43.55 -19.08 2.74
C LYS A 75 -42.93 -19.14 4.12
N ILE A 76 -42.08 -20.15 4.34
CA ILE A 76 -41.10 -20.11 5.43
C ILE A 76 -39.76 -19.66 4.87
N ILE A 77 -39.21 -18.59 5.44
CA ILE A 77 -37.94 -17.97 5.03
C ILE A 77 -36.89 -18.26 6.10
N LEU A 78 -35.94 -19.12 5.78
CA LEU A 78 -34.83 -19.50 6.65
C LEU A 78 -33.62 -18.65 6.29
N LYS A 79 -33.52 -17.50 6.92
CA LYS A 79 -32.52 -16.48 6.65
C LYS A 79 -31.33 -16.62 7.59
N GLY A 80 -30.11 -16.60 7.05
CA GLY A 80 -28.89 -16.66 7.82
C GLY A 80 -28.47 -15.27 8.35
N ILE A 81 -27.76 -15.27 9.47
CA ILE A 81 -27.03 -14.10 9.96
C ILE A 81 -25.54 -14.27 9.63
N VAL A 82 -24.92 -13.20 9.17
CA VAL A 82 -23.50 -13.19 8.82
C VAL A 82 -22.72 -12.61 10.00
N ASN A 83 -21.81 -13.40 10.55
CA ASN A 83 -20.82 -12.97 11.53
C ASN A 83 -19.51 -12.68 10.80
N ARG A 84 -18.80 -11.62 11.23
CA ARG A 84 -17.54 -11.18 10.61
C ARG A 84 -16.44 -11.10 11.68
N ILE A 85 -15.31 -11.69 11.37
CA ILE A 85 -14.07 -11.51 12.13
C ILE A 85 -13.07 -10.85 11.21
N GLN A 86 -12.60 -9.69 11.60
CA GLN A 86 -11.58 -8.94 10.86
C GLN A 86 -10.39 -8.70 11.79
N SER A 87 -9.20 -9.00 11.31
CA SER A 87 -7.96 -8.68 12.00
C SER A 87 -7.01 -7.95 11.06
N GLU A 88 -6.33 -6.96 11.57
CA GLU A 88 -5.32 -6.19 10.85
C GLU A 88 -4.15 -5.87 11.77
N GLU A 89 -2.94 -6.20 11.32
CA GLU A 89 -1.70 -5.83 11.99
C GLU A 89 -0.82 -5.05 11.02
N LYS A 90 -0.28 -3.91 11.48
CA LYS A 90 0.66 -3.08 10.72
C LYS A 90 1.88 -2.76 11.56
N LEU A 91 3.04 -2.88 10.96
CA LEU A 91 4.32 -2.48 11.51
C LEU A 91 5.01 -1.51 10.55
N GLU A 92 5.29 -0.33 11.02
CA GLU A 92 6.06 0.68 10.29
C GLU A 92 7.29 1.05 11.10
N THR A 93 8.46 0.93 10.49
CA THR A 93 9.71 1.38 11.09
C THR A 93 10.40 2.32 10.11
N ASN A 94 10.64 3.54 10.56
CA ASN A 94 11.29 4.58 9.78
C ASN A 94 12.49 5.11 10.54
N SER A 95 13.65 5.09 9.88
CA SER A 95 14.85 5.79 10.31
C SER A 95 15.26 6.81 9.25
N THR A 96 16.32 7.58 9.49
CA THR A 96 16.84 8.55 8.52
C THR A 96 17.19 7.88 7.19
N VAL A 97 17.74 6.67 7.21
CA VAL A 97 18.26 5.99 6.01
C VAL A 97 17.47 4.75 5.58
N TRP A 98 16.68 4.14 6.47
CA TRP A 98 16.00 2.87 6.22
C TRP A 98 14.54 2.92 6.65
N GLN A 99 13.67 2.32 5.84
CA GLN A 99 12.25 2.15 6.14
C GLN A 99 11.84 0.70 6.00
N LYS A 100 10.89 0.29 6.84
CA LYS A 100 10.26 -1.03 6.78
C LYS A 100 8.78 -0.88 7.04
N GLN A 101 7.98 -1.44 6.15
CA GLN A 101 6.53 -1.55 6.30
C GLN A 101 6.14 -3.01 6.14
N ALA A 102 5.39 -3.52 7.08
CA ALA A 102 4.82 -4.84 7.01
C ALA A 102 3.40 -4.79 7.55
N GLY A 103 2.51 -5.54 6.94
CA GLY A 103 1.15 -5.67 7.39
C GLY A 103 0.58 -7.01 7.00
N ARG A 104 -0.33 -7.50 7.81
CA ARG A 104 -1.13 -8.69 7.53
C ARG A 104 -2.54 -8.48 8.05
N GLY A 105 -3.48 -9.08 7.37
CA GLY A 105 -4.86 -9.02 7.81
C GLY A 105 -5.68 -10.16 7.24
N SER A 106 -6.85 -10.34 7.82
CA SER A 106 -7.84 -11.28 7.33
C SER A 106 -9.24 -10.76 7.60
N THR A 107 -10.16 -11.04 6.68
CA THR A 107 -11.60 -10.90 6.87
C THR A 107 -12.21 -12.25 6.64
N ILE A 108 -12.91 -12.76 7.64
CA ILE A 108 -13.60 -14.06 7.58
C ILE A 108 -15.05 -13.84 7.95
N GLU A 109 -15.95 -14.16 7.04
CA GLU A 109 -17.39 -14.17 7.28
C GLU A 109 -17.90 -15.59 7.38
N THR A 110 -18.81 -15.81 8.32
CA THR A 110 -19.49 -17.09 8.52
C THR A 110 -20.99 -16.87 8.54
N LEU A 111 -21.70 -17.72 7.81
CA LEU A 111 -23.17 -17.72 7.78
C LEU A 111 -23.70 -18.66 8.85
N LYS A 112 -24.50 -18.15 9.77
CA LYS A 112 -25.22 -18.91 10.78
C LYS A 112 -26.70 -18.97 10.40
N LEU A 113 -27.13 -20.16 10.01
CA LEU A 113 -28.52 -20.44 9.62
C LEU A 113 -29.42 -20.65 10.84
N PRO A 114 -30.74 -20.60 10.69
CA PRO A 114 -31.65 -21.10 11.70
C PRO A 114 -31.33 -22.55 12.07
N SER A 115 -31.25 -22.84 13.36
CA SER A 115 -30.85 -24.16 13.87
C SER A 115 -31.93 -24.80 14.73
N PHE A 116 -32.00 -26.15 14.66
CA PHE A 116 -33.01 -26.93 15.38
C PHE A 116 -32.31 -28.07 16.13
N GLU A 117 -32.09 -27.86 17.42
CA GLU A 117 -31.57 -28.86 18.34
C GLU A 117 -32.74 -29.52 19.06
N SER A 118 -33.08 -30.76 18.70
CA SER A 118 -34.26 -31.46 19.21
C SER A 118 -34.19 -32.97 19.02
N PRO A 119 -34.92 -33.77 19.84
CA PRO A 119 -34.94 -35.25 19.71
C PRO A 119 -35.52 -35.75 18.39
N THR A 120 -36.41 -34.98 17.76
CA THR A 120 -37.02 -35.29 16.46
C THR A 120 -36.82 -34.13 15.50
N PRO A 121 -36.79 -34.38 14.17
CA PRO A 121 -36.65 -33.32 13.16
C PRO A 121 -37.75 -32.25 13.26
N PRO A 122 -37.47 -31.00 12.91
CA PRO A 122 -38.49 -29.96 12.87
C PRO A 122 -39.54 -30.26 11.77
N LYS A 123 -40.79 -29.91 12.04
CA LYS A 123 -41.88 -29.92 11.05
C LYS A 123 -42.01 -28.54 10.46
N LEU A 124 -41.76 -28.41 9.17
CA LEU A 124 -41.87 -27.16 8.43
C LEU A 124 -43.00 -27.31 7.39
N SER A 125 -43.97 -26.42 7.38
CA SER A 125 -45.10 -26.45 6.46
C SER A 125 -45.44 -25.06 5.97
N ALA A 126 -45.43 -24.85 4.65
CA ALA A 126 -45.77 -23.60 4.02
C ALA A 126 -46.35 -23.83 2.60
N PRO A 127 -47.55 -23.34 2.28
CA PRO A 127 -48.15 -23.56 0.98
C PRO A 127 -47.39 -22.92 -0.18
N GLY A 128 -46.73 -21.77 0.05
CA GLY A 128 -45.84 -21.09 -0.91
C GLY A 128 -44.43 -21.63 -0.99
N GLY A 129 -44.08 -22.65 -0.16
CA GLY A 129 -42.77 -23.25 -0.16
C GLY A 129 -41.76 -22.54 0.76
N TYR A 130 -40.48 -22.62 0.39
CA TYR A 130 -39.38 -22.23 1.28
C TYR A 130 -38.38 -21.34 0.54
N ILE A 131 -37.80 -20.38 1.27
CA ILE A 131 -36.59 -19.65 0.87
C ILE A 131 -35.52 -19.96 1.92
N VAL A 132 -34.38 -20.44 1.48
CA VAL A 132 -33.32 -20.89 2.38
C VAL A 132 -32.00 -20.26 1.96
N ASP A 133 -31.43 -19.46 2.88
CA ASP A 133 -30.05 -18.98 2.70
C ASP A 133 -29.06 -20.13 2.81
N ILE A 134 -28.03 -20.09 1.97
CA ILE A 134 -26.92 -21.06 2.01
C ILE A 134 -25.63 -20.36 1.55
N PRO A 135 -24.45 -20.74 2.05
CA PRO A 135 -23.19 -20.21 1.52
C PRO A 135 -23.10 -20.45 0.01
N LYS A 136 -22.57 -19.46 -0.72
CA LYS A 136 -22.37 -19.58 -2.17
C LYS A 136 -21.35 -20.69 -2.46
N GLY A 137 -21.74 -21.61 -3.34
CA GLY A 137 -20.93 -22.76 -3.72
C GLY A 137 -21.74 -23.78 -4.49
N ASN A 138 -21.23 -25.04 -4.56
CA ASN A 138 -22.00 -26.14 -5.07
C ASN A 138 -23.09 -26.50 -4.04
N LEU A 139 -24.34 -26.32 -4.40
CA LEU A 139 -25.49 -26.46 -3.51
C LEU A 139 -25.51 -27.80 -2.78
N LYS A 140 -25.30 -28.90 -3.52
CA LYS A 140 -25.29 -30.24 -2.93
C LYS A 140 -24.19 -30.41 -1.88
N THR A 141 -22.99 -29.96 -2.21
CA THR A 141 -21.82 -30.04 -1.31
C THR A 141 -22.01 -29.20 -0.05
N GLU A 142 -22.56 -27.99 -0.18
CA GLU A 142 -22.82 -27.12 0.97
C GLU A 142 -23.92 -27.68 1.88
N ILE A 143 -24.99 -28.25 1.32
CA ILE A 143 -26.03 -28.94 2.10
C ILE A 143 -25.44 -30.15 2.83
N GLU A 144 -24.65 -30.98 2.15
CA GLU A 144 -24.01 -32.14 2.76
C GLU A 144 -23.05 -31.73 3.90
N LYS A 145 -22.29 -30.69 3.72
CA LYS A 145 -21.36 -30.15 4.71
C LYS A 145 -22.08 -29.66 5.96
N LEU A 146 -23.09 -28.79 5.78
CA LEU A 146 -23.85 -28.21 6.88
C LEU A 146 -24.68 -29.27 7.61
N SER A 147 -25.34 -30.16 6.90
CA SER A 147 -26.20 -31.21 7.49
C SER A 147 -25.45 -32.31 8.25
N LYS A 148 -24.11 -32.31 8.27
CA LYS A 148 -23.31 -33.13 9.21
C LYS A 148 -23.50 -32.64 10.66
N GLN A 149 -23.87 -31.39 10.87
CA GLN A 149 -24.19 -30.85 12.17
C GLN A 149 -25.67 -31.16 12.45
N PRO A 150 -25.99 -31.80 13.59
CA PRO A 150 -27.35 -32.27 13.89
C PRO A 150 -28.40 -31.18 13.80
N GLU A 151 -28.08 -29.98 14.24
CA GLU A 151 -28.97 -28.81 14.25
C GLU A 151 -29.33 -28.32 12.83
N TYR A 152 -28.60 -28.70 11.79
CA TYR A 152 -28.85 -28.39 10.38
C TYR A 152 -29.30 -29.60 9.57
N ALA A 153 -29.59 -30.75 10.20
CA ALA A 153 -30.03 -31.95 9.51
C ALA A 153 -31.31 -31.74 8.69
N TYR A 154 -32.15 -30.79 9.04
CA TYR A 154 -33.37 -30.40 8.30
C TYR A 154 -33.08 -29.95 6.85
N LEU A 155 -31.87 -29.48 6.54
CA LEU A 155 -31.50 -29.07 5.19
C LEU A 155 -31.59 -30.24 4.18
N LYS A 156 -31.34 -31.50 4.62
CA LYS A 156 -31.54 -32.69 3.79
C LYS A 156 -33.00 -32.90 3.45
N GLN A 157 -33.91 -32.60 4.38
CA GLN A 157 -35.36 -32.74 4.14
C GLN A 157 -35.80 -31.68 3.11
N LEU A 158 -35.29 -30.45 3.22
CA LEU A 158 -35.58 -29.37 2.27
C LEU A 158 -34.95 -29.63 0.89
N GLN A 159 -33.83 -30.35 0.81
CA GLN A 159 -33.18 -30.68 -0.47
C GLN A 159 -34.10 -31.52 -1.40
N VAL A 160 -34.93 -32.37 -0.81
CA VAL A 160 -35.88 -33.21 -1.55
C VAL A 160 -37.29 -32.66 -1.60
N ALA A 161 -37.56 -31.55 -0.88
CA ALA A 161 -38.87 -30.93 -0.86
C ALA A 161 -39.12 -30.15 -2.17
N LYS A 162 -40.41 -30.03 -2.54
CA LYS A 162 -40.84 -29.21 -3.67
C LYS A 162 -40.87 -27.74 -3.26
N ASN A 163 -40.71 -26.85 -4.23
CA ASN A 163 -40.81 -25.39 -4.03
C ASN A 163 -39.81 -24.79 -3.02
N VAL A 164 -38.56 -25.22 -3.06
CA VAL A 164 -37.46 -24.62 -2.29
C VAL A 164 -36.63 -23.72 -3.18
N ASN A 165 -36.53 -22.46 -2.80
CA ASN A 165 -35.64 -21.48 -3.41
C ASN A 165 -34.38 -21.33 -2.52
N TRP A 166 -33.23 -21.72 -3.04
CA TRP A 166 -31.95 -21.62 -2.38
C TRP A 166 -31.29 -20.28 -2.71
N ASN A 167 -31.22 -19.39 -1.71
CA ASN A 167 -30.59 -18.10 -1.84
C ASN A 167 -29.09 -18.22 -1.45
N GLN A 168 -28.21 -18.08 -2.44
CA GLN A 168 -26.75 -18.19 -2.23
C GLN A 168 -26.17 -16.89 -1.67
N VAL A 169 -25.65 -16.96 -0.44
CA VAL A 169 -25.04 -15.83 0.26
C VAL A 169 -23.53 -15.83 0.00
N GLN A 170 -23.03 -14.75 -0.60
CA GLN A 170 -21.60 -14.55 -0.80
C GLN A 170 -20.96 -14.15 0.53
N LEU A 171 -20.01 -14.95 1.01
CA LEU A 171 -19.24 -14.67 2.21
C LEU A 171 -17.85 -14.16 1.84
N ALA A 172 -17.37 -13.18 2.58
CA ALA A 172 -16.00 -12.70 2.41
C ALA A 172 -15.03 -13.65 3.11
N TYR A 173 -14.01 -14.05 2.36
CA TYR A 173 -12.85 -14.76 2.88
C TYR A 173 -11.63 -14.17 2.22
N ASP A 174 -10.99 -13.23 2.90
CA ASP A 174 -9.83 -12.51 2.39
C ASP A 174 -8.68 -12.61 3.38
N LYS A 175 -7.49 -12.86 2.85
CA LYS A 175 -6.23 -12.84 3.59
C LYS A 175 -5.21 -12.11 2.76
N TRP A 176 -4.52 -11.17 3.40
CA TRP A 176 -3.46 -10.41 2.75
C TRP A 176 -2.28 -10.24 3.69
N ASP A 177 -1.11 -10.23 3.09
CA ASP A 177 0.12 -9.85 3.75
C ASP A 177 1.01 -9.08 2.79
N TYR A 178 1.77 -8.14 3.32
CA TYR A 178 2.80 -7.45 2.57
C TYR A 178 3.99 -7.14 3.46
N LYS A 179 5.16 -7.10 2.85
CA LYS A 179 6.39 -6.67 3.48
C LYS A 179 7.21 -5.88 2.48
N GLN A 180 7.48 -4.64 2.83
CA GLN A 180 8.34 -3.76 2.05
C GLN A 180 9.41 -3.18 2.97
N GLU A 181 10.65 -3.23 2.54
CA GLU A 181 11.77 -2.63 3.26
C GLU A 181 12.79 -2.12 2.25
N GLY A 182 13.46 -1.04 2.61
CA GLY A 182 14.46 -0.42 1.74
C GLY A 182 14.97 0.90 2.29
N LEU A 183 15.81 1.53 1.49
CA LEU A 183 16.31 2.85 1.80
C LEU A 183 15.16 3.88 1.76
N THR A 184 15.19 4.81 2.70
CA THR A 184 14.40 6.02 2.59
C THR A 184 14.91 6.88 1.41
N ARG A 185 14.12 7.86 0.98
CA ARG A 185 14.60 8.83 -0.02
C ARG A 185 15.88 9.53 0.43
N ALA A 186 15.97 9.90 1.71
CA ALA A 186 17.17 10.49 2.30
C ALA A 186 18.33 9.49 2.30
N GLY A 187 18.12 8.23 2.70
CA GLY A 187 19.15 7.20 2.66
C GLY A 187 19.68 6.94 1.25
N ALA A 188 18.78 6.85 0.25
CA ALA A 188 19.17 6.72 -1.14
C ALA A 188 19.97 7.93 -1.65
N ALA A 189 19.55 9.15 -1.27
CA ALA A 189 20.27 10.38 -1.63
C ALA A 189 21.68 10.44 -1.01
N ILE A 190 21.82 10.06 0.25
CA ILE A 190 23.14 10.01 0.92
C ILE A 190 24.07 9.05 0.20
N ILE A 191 23.59 7.85 -0.16
CA ILE A 191 24.40 6.85 -0.87
C ILE A 191 24.74 7.34 -2.28
N ALA A 192 23.75 7.89 -2.99
CA ALA A 192 23.98 8.44 -4.32
C ALA A 192 25.01 9.56 -4.30
N LEU A 193 24.93 10.46 -3.31
CA LEU A 193 25.90 11.53 -3.13
C LEU A 193 27.30 10.98 -2.83
N ALA A 194 27.43 10.01 -1.92
CA ALA A 194 28.70 9.40 -1.58
C ALA A 194 29.34 8.72 -2.80
N VAL A 195 28.56 7.97 -3.59
CA VAL A 195 29.03 7.33 -4.82
C VAL A 195 29.44 8.38 -5.84
N THR A 196 28.62 9.44 -6.02
CA THR A 196 28.92 10.52 -6.95
C THR A 196 30.25 11.23 -6.59
N VAL A 197 30.49 11.51 -5.31
CA VAL A 197 31.75 12.13 -4.85
C VAL A 197 32.95 11.22 -5.16
N VAL A 198 32.83 9.90 -4.93
CA VAL A 198 33.89 8.95 -5.22
C VAL A 198 34.13 8.78 -6.72
N THR A 199 33.06 8.80 -7.53
CA THR A 199 33.13 8.55 -8.97
C THR A 199 33.37 9.80 -9.81
N ALA A 200 33.06 11.01 -9.28
CA ALA A 200 33.25 12.26 -10.01
C ALA A 200 34.72 12.54 -10.38
N GLY A 201 35.67 11.95 -9.67
CA GLY A 201 37.09 12.01 -9.99
C GLY A 201 37.61 10.86 -10.87
N ALA A 202 36.73 9.91 -11.24
CA ALA A 202 37.15 8.71 -11.96
C ALA A 202 37.55 8.98 -13.43
N GLY A 203 37.10 10.11 -14.01
CA GLY A 203 37.49 10.52 -15.37
C GLY A 203 37.15 9.49 -16.44
N VAL A 204 35.99 8.81 -16.33
CA VAL A 204 35.57 7.75 -17.26
C VAL A 204 35.51 8.28 -18.69
N GLY A 205 35.01 9.50 -18.86
CA GLY A 205 34.96 10.15 -20.17
C GLY A 205 36.36 10.34 -20.76
N ALA A 206 37.32 10.78 -19.95
CA ALA A 206 38.72 10.91 -20.38
C ALA A 206 39.37 9.54 -20.64
N ALA A 207 39.10 8.52 -19.84
CA ALA A 207 39.60 7.16 -20.07
C ALA A 207 39.04 6.54 -21.38
N LEU A 208 37.86 7.00 -21.83
CA LEU A 208 37.28 6.63 -23.14
C LEU A 208 37.77 7.50 -24.30
N GLY A 209 38.75 8.39 -24.05
CA GLY A 209 39.28 9.30 -25.06
C GLY A 209 38.30 10.45 -25.44
N LEU A 210 37.29 10.72 -24.62
CA LEU A 210 36.33 11.79 -24.84
C LEU A 210 36.80 13.11 -24.24
N ASN A 211 36.36 14.23 -24.82
CA ASN A 211 36.69 15.57 -24.33
C ASN A 211 35.43 16.46 -24.21
N GLY A 212 35.53 17.52 -23.40
CA GLY A 212 34.49 18.54 -23.23
C GLY A 212 33.13 17.98 -22.85
N ALA A 213 32.08 18.36 -23.55
CA ALA A 213 30.72 17.94 -23.25
C ALA A 213 30.49 16.42 -23.34
N ALA A 214 31.20 15.72 -24.23
CA ALA A 214 31.11 14.26 -24.37
C ALA A 214 31.71 13.55 -23.17
N ALA A 215 32.87 14.02 -22.66
CA ALA A 215 33.47 13.51 -21.44
C ALA A 215 32.56 13.74 -20.22
N ALA A 216 32.03 14.96 -20.06
CA ALA A 216 31.11 15.30 -18.99
C ALA A 216 29.81 14.44 -19.02
N ALA A 217 29.28 14.17 -20.22
CA ALA A 217 28.13 13.30 -20.38
C ALA A 217 28.41 11.85 -19.97
N ALA A 218 29.60 11.31 -20.36
CA ALA A 218 30.02 9.97 -19.98
C ALA A 218 30.24 9.83 -18.46
N ASP A 219 30.90 10.79 -17.84
CA ASP A 219 31.14 10.82 -16.40
C ASP A 219 29.84 10.87 -15.62
N ALA A 220 28.88 11.71 -16.04
CA ALA A 220 27.57 11.82 -15.40
C ALA A 220 26.73 10.55 -15.58
N ALA A 221 26.74 9.93 -16.75
CA ALA A 221 26.07 8.65 -16.99
C ALA A 221 26.65 7.55 -16.08
N PHE A 222 27.96 7.46 -15.98
CA PHE A 222 28.63 6.49 -15.11
C PHE A 222 28.31 6.72 -13.63
N ALA A 223 28.38 7.97 -13.16
CA ALA A 223 28.03 8.33 -11.77
C ALA A 223 26.56 8.00 -11.45
N SER A 224 25.64 8.28 -12.38
CA SER A 224 24.24 7.95 -12.26
C SER A 224 24.01 6.43 -12.19
N LEU A 225 24.69 5.67 -13.05
CA LEU A 225 24.59 4.20 -13.06
C LEU A 225 25.15 3.60 -11.75
N ALA A 226 26.34 4.04 -11.31
CA ALA A 226 26.96 3.58 -10.09
C ALA A 226 26.08 3.89 -8.85
N SER A 227 25.50 5.09 -8.78
CA SER A 227 24.57 5.47 -7.72
C SER A 227 23.31 4.60 -7.71
N GLN A 228 22.69 4.37 -8.86
CA GLN A 228 21.52 3.51 -9.00
C GLN A 228 21.84 2.05 -8.68
N ALA A 229 23.00 1.54 -9.11
CA ALA A 229 23.45 0.19 -8.79
C ALA A 229 23.64 0.01 -7.28
N SER A 230 24.30 0.96 -6.61
CA SER A 230 24.53 0.91 -5.16
C SER A 230 23.22 0.93 -4.37
N VAL A 231 22.30 1.82 -4.71
CA VAL A 231 20.98 1.90 -4.06
C VAL A 231 20.18 0.61 -4.29
N SER A 232 20.16 0.10 -5.54
CA SER A 232 19.45 -1.14 -5.88
C SER A 232 20.05 -2.35 -5.19
N LEU A 233 21.40 -2.46 -5.13
CA LEU A 233 22.08 -3.56 -4.46
C LEU A 233 21.75 -3.62 -2.95
N ILE A 234 21.71 -2.46 -2.30
CA ILE A 234 21.34 -2.36 -0.88
C ILE A 234 19.87 -2.72 -0.67
N ASN A 235 18.96 -2.20 -1.50
CA ASN A 235 17.53 -2.51 -1.42
C ASN A 235 17.25 -4.00 -1.66
N ASN A 236 18.02 -4.63 -2.55
CA ASN A 236 17.95 -6.05 -2.84
C ASN A 236 18.82 -6.92 -1.90
N LYS A 237 19.32 -6.36 -0.79
CA LYS A 237 20.11 -7.08 0.23
C LYS A 237 21.33 -7.82 -0.33
N GLY A 238 21.97 -7.25 -1.34
CA GLY A 238 23.13 -7.83 -2.00
C GLY A 238 22.82 -8.81 -3.13
N ASP A 239 21.53 -9.00 -3.51
CA ASP A 239 21.14 -9.84 -4.64
C ASP A 239 21.52 -9.15 -5.96
N VAL A 240 22.65 -9.57 -6.53
CA VAL A 240 23.18 -9.04 -7.79
C VAL A 240 22.24 -9.30 -8.97
N GLY A 241 21.58 -10.45 -9.01
CA GLY A 241 20.65 -10.81 -10.09
C GLY A 241 19.44 -9.87 -10.16
N LYS A 242 18.80 -9.60 -9.00
CA LYS A 242 17.72 -8.63 -8.90
C LYS A 242 18.20 -7.22 -9.23
N THR A 243 19.37 -6.83 -8.75
CA THR A 243 19.97 -5.53 -9.02
C THR A 243 20.19 -5.32 -10.51
N LEU A 244 20.79 -6.27 -11.22
CA LEU A 244 20.98 -6.19 -12.67
C LEU A 244 19.67 -6.12 -13.45
N LYS A 245 18.65 -6.88 -13.01
CA LYS A 245 17.31 -6.80 -13.60
C LYS A 245 16.65 -5.44 -13.41
N GLU A 246 16.85 -4.79 -12.26
CA GLU A 246 16.36 -3.42 -12.01
C GLU A 246 17.10 -2.38 -12.83
N LEU A 247 18.41 -2.50 -12.95
CA LEU A 247 19.23 -1.62 -13.78
C LEU A 247 18.86 -1.71 -15.28
N GLY A 248 18.42 -2.85 -15.75
CA GLY A 248 17.93 -3.06 -17.11
C GLY A 248 16.54 -2.48 -17.39
N ARG A 249 15.86 -1.92 -16.40
CA ARG A 249 14.52 -1.35 -16.61
C ARG A 249 14.57 -0.05 -17.40
N SER A 250 13.53 0.21 -18.18
CA SER A 250 13.35 1.42 -18.98
C SER A 250 13.58 2.72 -18.17
N ARG A 251 13.15 2.76 -16.91
CA ARG A 251 13.38 3.94 -16.03
C ARG A 251 14.87 4.22 -15.80
N THR A 252 15.68 3.20 -15.53
CA THR A 252 17.13 3.35 -15.33
C THR A 252 17.78 3.91 -16.60
N VAL A 253 17.47 3.33 -17.77
CA VAL A 253 17.99 3.80 -19.05
C VAL A 253 17.59 5.26 -19.32
N LYS A 254 16.33 5.63 -19.07
CA LYS A 254 15.87 7.01 -19.18
C LYS A 254 16.64 7.97 -18.28
N ASN A 255 16.87 7.60 -17.01
CA ASN A 255 17.64 8.41 -16.07
C ASN A 255 19.08 8.61 -16.52
N LEU A 256 19.72 7.59 -17.10
CA LEU A 256 21.08 7.69 -17.67
C LEU A 256 21.11 8.67 -18.84
N VAL A 257 20.13 8.61 -19.76
CA VAL A 257 20.03 9.53 -20.88
C VAL A 257 19.83 10.97 -20.38
N VAL A 258 18.96 11.19 -19.41
CA VAL A 258 18.75 12.51 -18.79
C VAL A 258 20.04 13.02 -18.15
N ALA A 259 20.73 12.21 -17.36
CA ALA A 259 21.98 12.60 -16.70
C ALA A 259 23.07 12.98 -17.71
N ALA A 260 23.28 12.14 -18.73
CA ALA A 260 24.28 12.38 -19.77
C ALA A 260 23.97 13.66 -20.59
N ALA A 261 22.72 13.80 -21.05
CA ALA A 261 22.31 14.96 -21.83
C ALA A 261 22.40 16.26 -21.04
N THR A 262 21.95 16.25 -19.78
CA THR A 262 22.00 17.44 -18.90
C THR A 262 23.44 17.82 -18.62
N ALA A 263 24.34 16.88 -18.29
CA ALA A 263 25.76 17.18 -18.05
C ALA A 263 26.46 17.72 -19.30
N GLY A 264 26.19 17.14 -20.46
CA GLY A 264 26.75 17.63 -21.72
C GLY A 264 26.33 19.05 -22.05
N VAL A 265 25.04 19.38 -21.84
CA VAL A 265 24.51 20.75 -22.01
C VAL A 265 25.09 21.70 -20.97
N SER A 266 25.13 21.30 -19.70
CA SER A 266 25.69 22.10 -18.59
C SER A 266 27.15 22.45 -18.81
N ASN A 267 27.95 21.50 -19.31
CA ASN A 267 29.35 21.76 -19.66
C ASN A 267 29.48 22.85 -20.76
N LYS A 268 28.64 22.79 -21.80
CA LYS A 268 28.61 23.80 -22.84
C LYS A 268 28.14 25.16 -22.33
N LEU A 269 27.11 25.20 -21.49
CA LEU A 269 26.58 26.43 -20.92
C LEU A 269 27.59 27.09 -19.96
N GLY A 270 28.30 26.28 -19.14
CA GLY A 270 29.36 26.79 -18.26
C GLY A 270 30.55 27.40 -19.02
N ALA A 271 30.81 26.93 -20.24
CA ALA A 271 31.83 27.49 -21.15
C ALA A 271 31.30 28.58 -22.10
N SER A 272 30.04 28.98 -21.96
CA SER A 272 29.39 29.99 -22.79
C SER A 272 29.57 31.41 -22.27
N SER A 273 29.22 32.39 -23.11
CA SER A 273 29.19 33.83 -22.71
C SER A 273 28.26 34.11 -21.54
N LEU A 274 27.34 33.23 -21.17
CA LEU A 274 26.50 33.38 -19.99
C LEU A 274 27.30 33.36 -18.68
N ALA A 275 28.42 32.66 -18.64
CA ALA A 275 29.31 32.58 -17.48
C ALA A 275 30.14 33.85 -17.28
N THR A 276 30.21 34.72 -18.27
CA THR A 276 31.01 35.97 -18.25
C THR A 276 30.21 37.20 -18.69
N TRP A 277 28.89 37.12 -18.66
CA TRP A 277 27.99 38.15 -19.16
C TRP A 277 27.94 39.39 -18.27
N SER A 278 28.20 39.27 -16.99
CA SER A 278 28.18 40.32 -15.99
C SER A 278 29.51 40.40 -15.23
N GLU A 279 29.88 41.58 -14.75
CA GLU A 279 31.00 41.75 -13.84
C GLU A 279 30.72 41.18 -12.45
N THR A 280 29.46 40.88 -12.15
CA THR A 280 29.03 40.35 -10.86
C THR A 280 28.94 38.83 -10.91
N PRO A 281 29.84 38.08 -10.22
CA PRO A 281 29.94 36.61 -10.32
C PRO A 281 28.64 35.87 -10.04
N TRP A 282 27.85 36.29 -9.02
CA TRP A 282 26.61 35.62 -8.67
C TRP A 282 25.55 35.74 -9.78
N VAL A 283 25.52 36.83 -10.55
CA VAL A 283 24.64 37.03 -11.69
C VAL A 283 24.98 36.03 -12.81
N ASN A 284 26.26 35.84 -13.07
CA ASN A 284 26.73 34.86 -14.05
C ASN A 284 26.34 33.45 -13.61
N ASN A 285 26.53 33.09 -12.33
CA ASN A 285 26.13 31.82 -11.78
C ASN A 285 24.61 31.61 -11.89
N LEU A 286 23.81 32.65 -11.60
CA LEU A 286 22.36 32.58 -11.73
C LEU A 286 21.94 32.36 -13.18
N ASN A 287 22.52 33.08 -14.14
CA ASN A 287 22.23 32.94 -15.57
C ASN A 287 22.54 31.52 -16.07
N VAL A 288 23.71 30.98 -15.73
CA VAL A 288 24.10 29.60 -16.07
C VAL A 288 23.15 28.59 -15.42
N ASN A 289 22.81 28.77 -14.13
CA ASN A 289 21.92 27.87 -13.42
C ASN A 289 20.49 27.88 -13.96
N LEU A 290 19.96 29.05 -14.34
CA LEU A 290 18.64 29.17 -14.99
C LEU A 290 18.63 28.55 -16.39
N ALA A 291 19.68 28.76 -17.19
CA ALA A 291 19.81 28.10 -18.49
C ALA A 291 19.91 26.58 -18.37
N ASN A 292 20.64 26.08 -17.38
CA ASN A 292 20.70 24.66 -17.04
C ASN A 292 19.32 24.13 -16.59
N ALA A 293 18.58 24.90 -15.76
CA ALA A 293 17.25 24.52 -15.29
C ALA A 293 16.26 24.39 -16.47
N GLY A 294 16.27 25.35 -17.40
CA GLY A 294 15.46 25.28 -18.61
C GLY A 294 15.80 24.09 -19.50
N SER A 295 17.10 23.86 -19.74
CA SER A 295 17.58 22.74 -20.52
C SER A 295 17.24 21.39 -19.85
N ALA A 296 17.42 21.26 -18.54
CA ALA A 296 17.08 20.08 -17.78
C ALA A 296 15.57 19.77 -17.81
N ALA A 297 14.73 20.82 -17.71
CA ALA A 297 13.28 20.67 -17.82
C ALA A 297 12.87 20.14 -19.21
N LEU A 298 13.43 20.68 -20.28
CA LEU A 298 13.20 20.23 -21.65
C LEU A 298 13.65 18.78 -21.85
N ILE A 299 14.88 18.43 -21.43
CA ILE A 299 15.43 17.08 -21.53
C ILE A 299 14.56 16.08 -20.76
N ASN A 300 14.21 16.43 -19.52
CA ASN A 300 13.38 15.55 -18.67
C ASN A 300 11.98 15.33 -19.26
N THR A 301 11.36 16.40 -19.77
CA THR A 301 10.05 16.28 -20.44
C THR A 301 10.14 15.44 -21.72
N ALA A 302 11.17 15.60 -22.51
CA ALA A 302 11.37 14.83 -23.74
C ALA A 302 11.61 13.33 -23.48
N VAL A 303 12.37 12.99 -22.44
CA VAL A 303 12.76 11.61 -22.13
C VAL A 303 11.74 10.89 -21.24
N ASN A 304 11.26 11.55 -20.20
CA ASN A 304 10.38 10.96 -19.18
C ASN A 304 8.90 11.30 -19.42
N GLY A 305 8.61 12.32 -20.22
CA GLY A 305 7.26 12.88 -20.37
C GLY A 305 6.90 13.80 -19.21
N GLY A 306 5.62 14.12 -19.09
CA GLY A 306 5.10 15.00 -18.07
C GLY A 306 4.91 16.44 -18.54
N SER A 307 4.50 17.33 -17.63
CA SER A 307 4.27 18.74 -17.91
C SER A 307 5.59 19.49 -17.95
N LEU A 308 5.86 20.18 -19.07
CA LEU A 308 7.03 21.07 -19.17
C LEU A 308 6.97 22.20 -18.12
N LYS A 309 5.77 22.70 -17.82
CA LYS A 309 5.56 23.72 -16.81
C LYS A 309 6.03 23.25 -15.44
N ASP A 310 5.56 22.09 -14.98
CA ASP A 310 5.88 21.56 -13.65
C ASP A 310 7.38 21.23 -13.55
N ASN A 311 7.96 20.64 -14.60
CA ASN A 311 9.39 20.38 -14.68
C ASN A 311 10.20 21.68 -14.66
N LEU A 312 9.73 22.73 -15.33
CA LEU A 312 10.40 24.03 -15.36
C LEU A 312 10.35 24.73 -14.00
N GLU A 313 9.17 24.78 -13.36
CA GLU A 313 9.00 25.36 -12.04
C GLU A 313 9.92 24.71 -11.00
N ALA A 314 9.96 23.36 -10.96
CA ALA A 314 10.83 22.63 -10.04
C ALA A 314 12.33 22.90 -10.29
N ASN A 315 12.75 22.97 -11.56
CA ASN A 315 14.15 23.22 -11.91
C ASN A 315 14.57 24.67 -11.71
N ILE A 316 13.68 25.64 -11.92
CA ILE A 316 13.93 27.06 -11.60
C ILE A 316 14.12 27.25 -10.10
N LEU A 317 13.23 26.65 -9.29
CA LEU A 317 13.36 26.71 -7.83
C LEU A 317 14.71 26.12 -7.38
N ALA A 318 15.08 24.96 -7.91
CA ALA A 318 16.38 24.33 -7.63
C ALA A 318 17.56 25.23 -8.06
N ALA A 319 17.47 25.90 -9.21
CA ALA A 319 18.51 26.83 -9.68
C ALA A 319 18.69 28.03 -8.75
N LEU A 320 17.59 28.61 -8.28
CA LEU A 320 17.61 29.72 -7.31
C LEU A 320 18.23 29.29 -5.97
N VAL A 321 17.81 28.16 -5.46
CA VAL A 321 18.35 27.58 -4.22
C VAL A 321 19.85 27.30 -4.38
N ASN A 322 20.27 26.65 -5.45
CA ASN A 322 21.68 26.32 -5.71
C ASN A 322 22.54 27.59 -5.84
N THR A 323 22.03 28.65 -6.48
CA THR A 323 22.75 29.92 -6.60
C THR A 323 22.91 30.57 -5.23
N ALA A 324 21.86 30.64 -4.43
CA ALA A 324 21.92 31.17 -3.06
C ALA A 324 22.88 30.37 -2.16
N HIS A 325 22.87 29.03 -2.30
CA HIS A 325 23.81 28.15 -1.59
C HIS A 325 25.27 28.34 -2.01
N GLY A 326 25.51 28.51 -3.30
CA GLY A 326 26.86 28.80 -3.82
C GLY A 326 27.41 30.11 -3.25
N GLU A 327 26.59 31.15 -3.16
CA GLU A 327 26.96 32.43 -2.53
C GLU A 327 27.20 32.29 -1.04
N ALA A 328 26.30 31.58 -0.32
CA ALA A 328 26.47 31.30 1.10
C ALA A 328 27.76 30.53 1.37
N ALA A 329 28.03 29.46 0.60
CA ALA A 329 29.23 28.66 0.71
C ALA A 329 30.51 29.47 0.44
N SER A 330 30.49 30.38 -0.54
CA SER A 330 31.62 31.27 -0.86
C SER A 330 31.92 32.20 0.30
N LYS A 331 30.89 32.79 0.96
CA LYS A 331 31.06 33.62 2.16
C LYS A 331 31.49 32.82 3.38
N ILE A 332 30.97 31.62 3.56
CA ILE A 332 31.35 30.71 4.66
C ILE A 332 32.81 30.28 4.53
N LYS A 333 33.33 30.12 3.32
CA LYS A 333 34.75 29.81 3.06
C LYS A 333 35.67 30.91 3.61
N GLN A 334 35.21 32.14 3.68
CA GLN A 334 35.97 33.22 4.27
C GLN A 334 36.14 33.09 5.81
N LEU A 335 35.35 32.22 6.43
CA LEU A 335 35.44 31.85 7.86
C LEU A 335 36.38 30.69 8.14
N ASP A 336 37.17 30.22 7.17
CA ASP A 336 38.06 29.08 7.29
C ASP A 336 39.06 29.18 8.46
N GLN A 337 39.47 30.38 8.79
CA GLN A 337 40.35 30.66 9.93
C GLN A 337 39.66 30.49 11.31
N HIS A 338 38.33 30.42 11.33
CA HIS A 338 37.52 30.23 12.54
C HIS A 338 36.78 28.91 12.51
N TYR A 339 37.46 27.80 12.84
CA TYR A 339 36.97 26.41 12.67
C TYR A 339 35.54 26.19 13.15
N ILE A 340 35.17 26.64 14.35
CA ILE A 340 33.83 26.42 14.92
C ILE A 340 32.80 27.23 14.15
N ALA A 341 33.07 28.51 13.87
CA ALA A 341 32.14 29.37 13.12
C ALA A 341 31.91 28.85 11.70
N HIS A 342 32.96 28.38 11.03
CA HIS A 342 32.90 27.76 9.72
C HIS A 342 32.00 26.50 9.71
N LYS A 343 32.18 25.60 10.67
CA LYS A 343 31.37 24.36 10.79
C LYS A 343 29.89 24.66 11.11
N VAL A 344 29.63 25.60 12.01
CA VAL A 344 28.26 26.02 12.35
C VAL A 344 27.57 26.66 11.15
N ALA A 345 28.29 27.52 10.42
CA ALA A 345 27.75 28.21 9.23
C ALA A 345 27.38 27.20 8.13
N HIS A 346 28.22 26.18 7.88
CA HIS A 346 27.89 25.11 6.94
C HIS A 346 26.68 24.28 7.39
N ALA A 347 26.59 23.96 8.70
CA ALA A 347 25.45 23.21 9.22
C ALA A 347 24.11 23.99 9.06
N VAL A 348 24.13 25.29 9.35
CA VAL A 348 22.95 26.16 9.19
C VAL A 348 22.57 26.31 7.71
N ALA A 349 23.53 26.55 6.82
CA ALA A 349 23.28 26.66 5.40
C ALA A 349 22.73 25.35 4.80
N GLY A 350 23.24 24.19 5.26
CA GLY A 350 22.75 22.88 4.83
C GLY A 350 21.35 22.53 5.36
N CYS A 351 20.92 23.12 6.48
CA CYS A 351 19.57 22.92 7.00
C CYS A 351 18.53 23.87 6.35
N ALA A 352 18.96 24.93 5.71
CA ALA A 352 18.10 25.94 5.09
C ALA A 352 17.78 25.62 3.62
N ALA A 353 18.41 24.61 3.05
CA ALA A 353 18.21 24.04 1.72
C ALA A 353 17.31 22.83 1.73
#